data_dc1aa9c6dda902ec84a964055bcbbbdb
#
_entry.id   dc1aa9c6dda902ec84a964055bcbbbdb
#
_cell.length_a   1.000
_cell.length_b   1.000
_cell.length_c   1.000
_cell.angle_alpha   90.00
_cell.angle_beta   90.00
_cell.angle_gamma   90.00
#
_symmetry.space_group_name_H-M   'P 1'
#
loop_
_entity.id
_entity.type
_entity.pdbx_description
1 polymer ?
#
loop_
_entity_poly.entity_id
_entity_poly.type
_entity_poly.pdbx_seq_one_letter_code
_entity_poly.pdbx_strand_id
1 'polypeptide(L)'
;MQCDKGTRIRNFQRAFALYEVLLGITIFALGVIAIGHAVENCLNASTINAEEGAVRQILSNYMAEIQAAKGIPDESKEFNVNSNFGAIKVVQKTAAAGLTEPGNTLLDGIYLVSLTAQWQQGGVPQAKQIKFYVYRPG
;
A
#
# COMPACT_ATOMS: atom_id res chain seq x y z
N MET A 1 -32.55 -45.89 57.06
CA MET A 1 -32.51 -45.47 55.64
C MET A 1 -31.99 -44.06 55.59
N GLN A 2 -30.70 -43.87 55.38
CA GLN A 2 -30.07 -42.56 55.25
C GLN A 2 -29.83 -42.32 53.76
N CYS A 3 -30.64 -41.43 53.19
CA CYS A 3 -30.48 -41.01 51.79
C CYS A 3 -29.19 -40.24 51.63
N ASP A 4 -28.26 -40.75 50.85
CA ASP A 4 -27.03 -40.15 50.40
C ASP A 4 -27.36 -39.01 49.44
N LYS A 5 -27.73 -37.82 49.96
CA LYS A 5 -27.97 -36.58 49.21
C LYS A 5 -26.68 -35.79 49.00
N GLY A 6 -25.56 -36.17 49.64
CA GLY A 6 -24.33 -35.40 49.59
C GLY A 6 -23.50 -35.59 48.32
N THR A 7 -23.55 -36.75 47.72
CA THR A 7 -22.67 -37.14 46.60
C THR A 7 -23.15 -36.56 45.27
N ARG A 8 -24.45 -36.36 45.08
CA ARG A 8 -25.03 -35.81 43.84
C ARG A 8 -24.71 -34.32 43.65
N ILE A 9 -24.69 -33.54 44.72
CA ILE A 9 -24.46 -32.10 44.66
C ILE A 9 -22.97 -31.81 44.33
N ARG A 10 -22.04 -32.60 44.90
CA ARG A 10 -20.59 -32.44 44.61
C ARG A 10 -20.24 -32.75 43.16
N ASN A 11 -20.89 -33.73 42.53
CA ASN A 11 -20.66 -34.06 41.13
C ASN A 11 -21.19 -32.98 40.20
N PHE A 12 -22.28 -32.31 40.55
CA PHE A 12 -22.86 -31.22 39.76
C PHE A 12 -21.97 -29.96 39.81
N GLN A 13 -21.39 -29.65 40.94
CA GLN A 13 -20.45 -28.54 41.12
C GLN A 13 -19.14 -28.78 40.32
N ARG A 14 -18.63 -30.02 40.32
CA ARG A 14 -17.42 -30.36 39.53
C ARG A 14 -17.69 -30.29 38.01
N ALA A 15 -18.85 -30.74 37.54
CA ALA A 15 -19.23 -30.64 36.15
C ALA A 15 -19.41 -29.19 35.71
N PHE A 16 -19.97 -28.32 36.55
CA PHE A 16 -20.12 -26.91 36.32
C PHE A 16 -18.75 -26.17 36.24
N ALA A 17 -17.84 -26.48 37.12
CA ALA A 17 -16.48 -25.93 37.12
C ALA A 17 -15.68 -26.35 35.87
N LEU A 18 -15.82 -27.61 35.43
CA LEU A 18 -15.20 -28.10 34.20
C LEU A 18 -15.75 -27.38 32.95
N TYR A 19 -17.06 -27.16 32.92
CA TYR A 19 -17.70 -26.41 31.80
C TYR A 19 -17.22 -24.95 31.73
N GLU A 20 -17.08 -24.30 32.87
CA GLU A 20 -16.57 -22.94 33.00
C GLU A 20 -15.14 -22.82 32.49
N VAL A 21 -14.26 -23.78 32.88
CA VAL A 21 -12.88 -23.83 32.38
C VAL A 21 -12.82 -24.05 30.88
N LEU A 22 -13.64 -24.98 30.33
CA LEU A 22 -13.73 -25.22 28.92
C LEU A 22 -14.19 -23.96 28.13
N LEU A 23 -15.21 -23.29 28.68
CA LEU A 23 -15.72 -22.05 28.08
C LEU A 23 -14.63 -20.95 28.11
N GLY A 24 -13.93 -20.80 29.23
CA GLY A 24 -12.83 -19.86 29.40
C GLY A 24 -11.68 -20.10 28.41
N ILE A 25 -11.27 -21.36 28.24
CA ILE A 25 -10.22 -21.74 27.30
C ILE A 25 -10.67 -21.47 25.84
N THR A 26 -11.93 -21.76 25.52
CA THR A 26 -12.46 -21.52 24.19
C THR A 26 -12.47 -20.04 23.84
N ILE A 27 -12.97 -19.19 24.73
CA ILE A 27 -12.96 -17.73 24.54
C ILE A 27 -11.54 -17.20 24.44
N PHE A 28 -10.63 -17.67 25.27
CA PHE A 28 -9.21 -17.30 25.25
C PHE A 28 -8.57 -17.68 23.90
N ALA A 29 -8.79 -18.91 23.44
CA ALA A 29 -8.26 -19.38 22.15
C ALA A 29 -8.76 -18.54 20.98
N LEU A 30 -10.05 -18.21 20.95
CA LEU A 30 -10.62 -17.32 19.94
C LEU A 30 -10.01 -15.91 19.99
N GLY A 31 -9.78 -15.40 21.20
CA GLY A 31 -9.12 -14.10 21.41
C GLY A 31 -7.70 -14.08 20.87
N VAL A 32 -6.91 -15.12 21.15
CA VAL A 32 -5.53 -15.24 20.63
C VAL A 32 -5.49 -15.31 19.11
N ILE A 33 -6.39 -16.08 18.50
CA ILE A 33 -6.49 -16.16 17.03
C ILE A 33 -6.87 -14.81 16.43
N ALA A 34 -7.83 -14.11 17.01
CA ALA A 34 -8.26 -12.80 16.54
C ALA A 34 -7.13 -11.76 16.61
N ILE A 35 -6.34 -11.76 17.68
CA ILE A 35 -5.16 -10.89 17.82
C ILE A 35 -4.10 -11.26 16.79
N GLY A 36 -3.85 -12.55 16.54
CA GLY A 36 -2.92 -13.02 15.53
C GLY A 36 -3.25 -12.46 14.14
N HIS A 37 -4.50 -12.58 13.71
CA HIS A 37 -4.96 -12.02 12.44
C HIS A 37 -4.88 -10.50 12.39
N ALA A 38 -5.17 -9.81 13.47
CA ALA A 38 -5.06 -8.35 13.53
C ALA A 38 -3.60 -7.88 13.34
N VAL A 39 -2.64 -8.55 13.98
CA VAL A 39 -1.21 -8.26 13.84
C VAL A 39 -0.73 -8.53 12.42
N GLU A 40 -1.11 -9.66 11.83
CA GLU A 40 -0.76 -9.99 10.45
C GLU A 40 -1.27 -8.94 9.46
N ASN A 41 -2.52 -8.54 9.58
CA ASN A 41 -3.10 -7.49 8.73
C ASN A 41 -2.39 -6.15 8.92
N CYS A 42 -1.98 -5.81 10.14
CA CYS A 42 -1.25 -4.58 10.43
C CYS A 42 0.16 -4.59 9.80
N LEU A 43 0.87 -5.71 9.89
CA LEU A 43 2.18 -5.88 9.27
C LEU A 43 2.09 -5.79 7.74
N ASN A 44 1.12 -6.44 7.13
CA ASN A 44 0.90 -6.36 5.69
C ASN A 44 0.60 -4.94 5.23
N ALA A 45 -0.29 -4.23 5.93
CA ALA A 45 -0.59 -2.82 5.63
C ALA A 45 0.65 -1.92 5.79
N SER A 46 1.48 -2.16 6.79
CA SER A 46 2.72 -1.41 7.00
C SER A 46 3.73 -1.62 5.86
N THR A 47 3.89 -2.85 5.39
CA THR A 47 4.77 -3.17 4.26
C THR A 47 4.29 -2.49 2.97
N ILE A 48 2.99 -2.57 2.68
CA ILE A 48 2.36 -1.92 1.52
C ILE A 48 2.61 -0.40 1.54
N ASN A 49 2.42 0.24 2.68
CA ASN A 49 2.65 1.67 2.83
C ASN A 49 4.14 2.05 2.64
N ALA A 50 5.06 1.22 3.10
CA ALA A 50 6.50 1.45 2.92
C ALA A 50 6.91 1.35 1.44
N GLU A 51 6.40 0.35 0.71
CA GLU A 51 6.65 0.19 -0.72
C GLU A 51 6.09 1.36 -1.52
N GLU A 52 4.83 1.75 -1.28
CA GLU A 52 4.25 2.93 -1.92
C GLU A 52 5.01 4.22 -1.60
N GLY A 53 5.48 4.37 -0.38
CA GLY A 53 6.31 5.51 0.03
C GLY A 53 7.61 5.58 -0.75
N ALA A 54 8.29 4.45 -0.94
CA ALA A 54 9.51 4.35 -1.74
C ALA A 54 9.25 4.70 -3.22
N VAL A 55 8.15 4.19 -3.80
CA VAL A 55 7.77 4.52 -5.18
C VAL A 55 7.46 6.01 -5.34
N ARG A 56 6.75 6.61 -4.38
CA ARG A 56 6.50 8.06 -4.40
C ARG A 56 7.79 8.87 -4.35
N GLN A 57 8.73 8.46 -3.52
CA GLN A 57 10.03 9.13 -3.43
C GLN A 57 10.80 9.05 -4.74
N ILE A 58 10.81 7.88 -5.39
CA ILE A 58 11.46 7.69 -6.69
C ILE A 58 10.81 8.60 -7.75
N LEU A 59 9.48 8.62 -7.85
CA LEU A 59 8.76 9.48 -8.79
C LEU A 59 9.03 10.96 -8.51
N SER A 60 9.06 11.38 -7.25
CA SER A 60 9.36 12.75 -6.84
C SER A 60 10.78 13.17 -7.21
N ASN A 61 11.76 12.28 -7.06
CA ASN A 61 13.13 12.53 -7.44
C ASN A 61 13.28 12.71 -8.95
N TYR A 62 12.66 11.84 -9.75
CA TYR A 62 12.65 11.98 -11.22
C TYR A 62 11.90 13.24 -11.67
N MET A 63 10.78 13.58 -11.02
CA MET A 63 10.09 14.83 -11.29
C MET A 63 10.99 16.04 -11.06
N ALA A 64 11.68 16.09 -9.93
CA ALA A 64 12.61 17.18 -9.61
C ALA A 64 13.79 17.25 -10.60
N GLU A 65 14.33 16.11 -11.01
CA GLU A 65 15.39 16.03 -12.02
C GLU A 65 14.92 16.57 -13.37
N ILE A 66 13.74 16.17 -13.83
CA ILE A 66 13.15 16.64 -15.09
C ILE A 66 12.86 18.14 -15.03
N GLN A 67 12.37 18.64 -13.89
CA GLN A 67 12.10 20.08 -13.71
C GLN A 67 13.39 20.91 -13.70
N ALA A 68 14.47 20.38 -13.11
CA ALA A 68 15.76 21.03 -13.05
C ALA A 68 16.57 20.94 -14.36
N ALA A 69 16.31 19.94 -15.19
CA ALA A 69 16.99 19.74 -16.46
C ALA A 69 16.73 20.89 -17.42
N LYS A 70 17.74 21.25 -18.20
CA LYS A 70 17.62 22.24 -19.28
C LYS A 70 17.25 21.53 -20.58
N GLY A 71 16.31 22.10 -21.33
CA GLY A 71 15.86 21.56 -22.63
C GLY A 71 14.51 20.86 -22.54
N ILE A 72 14.03 20.42 -23.70
CA ILE A 72 12.75 19.72 -23.84
C ILE A 72 12.91 18.31 -23.26
N PRO A 73 12.00 17.86 -22.39
CA PRO A 73 12.05 16.50 -21.85
C PRO A 73 11.90 15.45 -22.96
N ASP A 74 12.59 14.32 -22.82
CA ASP A 74 12.49 13.21 -23.79
C ASP A 74 11.03 12.75 -23.95
N GLU A 75 10.61 12.47 -25.19
CA GLU A 75 9.24 12.02 -25.49
C GLU A 75 8.87 10.73 -24.78
N SER A 76 9.84 9.79 -24.73
CA SER A 76 9.69 8.52 -24.02
C SER A 76 11.03 8.07 -23.48
N LYS A 77 11.07 7.74 -22.18
CA LYS A 77 12.27 7.22 -21.54
C LYS A 77 11.87 6.19 -20.47
N GLU A 78 12.65 5.14 -20.38
CA GLU A 78 12.43 4.10 -19.38
C GLU A 78 13.63 4.04 -18.42
N PHE A 79 13.33 3.91 -17.14
CA PHE A 79 14.33 3.74 -16.09
C PHE A 79 14.01 2.49 -15.29
N ASN A 80 15.02 1.73 -14.95
CA ASN A 80 14.89 0.61 -14.03
C ASN A 80 15.60 0.97 -12.73
N VAL A 81 14.87 0.97 -11.63
CA VAL A 81 15.39 1.28 -10.30
C VAL A 81 15.27 0.03 -9.45
N ASN A 82 16.38 -0.41 -8.90
CA ASN A 82 16.37 -1.50 -7.93
C ASN A 82 16.10 -0.92 -6.54
N SER A 83 15.03 -1.39 -5.92
CA SER A 83 14.68 -1.08 -4.55
C SER A 83 14.83 -2.29 -3.64
N ASN A 84 14.73 -2.08 -2.33
CA ASN A 84 14.71 -3.17 -1.35
C ASN A 84 13.54 -4.14 -1.53
N PHE A 85 12.51 -3.72 -2.27
CA PHE A 85 11.29 -4.49 -2.55
C PHE A 85 11.28 -5.12 -3.94
N GLY A 86 12.34 -4.95 -4.73
CA GLY A 86 12.45 -5.46 -6.09
C GLY A 86 12.69 -4.37 -7.13
N ALA A 87 12.63 -4.76 -8.40
CA ALA A 87 12.81 -3.84 -9.52
C ALA A 87 11.55 -3.00 -9.77
N ILE A 88 11.75 -1.68 -9.87
CA ILE A 88 10.70 -0.72 -10.22
C ILE A 88 11.03 -0.18 -11.60
N LYS A 89 10.11 -0.35 -12.56
CA LYS A 89 10.20 0.24 -13.89
C LYS A 89 9.49 1.58 -13.90
N VAL A 90 10.21 2.64 -14.22
CA VAL A 90 9.64 3.98 -14.38
C VAL A 90 9.62 4.33 -15.85
N VAL A 91 8.44 4.64 -16.38
CA VAL A 91 8.23 5.07 -17.76
C VAL A 91 7.86 6.54 -17.78
N GLN A 92 8.67 7.33 -18.45
CA GLN A 92 8.40 8.74 -18.76
C GLN A 92 7.73 8.82 -20.13
N LYS A 93 6.67 9.62 -20.23
CA LYS A 93 6.07 10.06 -21.50
C LYS A 93 5.85 11.55 -21.44
N THR A 94 6.26 12.24 -22.50
CA THR A 94 6.13 13.68 -22.64
C THR A 94 5.33 14.01 -23.90
N ALA A 95 4.38 14.91 -23.77
CA ALA A 95 3.61 15.43 -24.90
C ALA A 95 3.43 16.94 -24.75
N ALA A 96 3.27 17.65 -25.87
CA ALA A 96 2.86 19.05 -25.83
C ALA A 96 1.52 19.18 -25.09
N ALA A 97 1.40 20.13 -24.19
CA ALA A 97 0.22 20.24 -23.33
C ALA A 97 -1.05 20.69 -24.09
N GLY A 98 -0.90 21.33 -25.24
CA GLY A 98 -2.02 21.79 -26.06
C GLY A 98 -2.95 22.76 -25.33
N LEU A 99 -2.41 23.55 -24.39
CA LEU A 99 -3.19 24.51 -23.62
C LEU A 99 -3.47 25.76 -24.49
N THR A 100 -4.69 26.27 -24.42
CA THR A 100 -5.12 27.49 -25.08
C THR A 100 -5.52 28.56 -24.09
N GLU A 101 -5.17 29.80 -24.38
CA GLU A 101 -5.70 30.96 -23.64
C GLU A 101 -7.18 31.23 -24.01
N PRO A 102 -7.91 32.05 -23.21
CA PRO A 102 -9.28 32.44 -23.50
C PRO A 102 -9.48 33.09 -24.87
N GLY A 103 -8.41 33.51 -25.54
CA GLY A 103 -8.39 34.04 -26.90
C GLY A 103 -8.11 33.02 -28.03
N ASN A 104 -8.15 31.71 -27.72
CA ASN A 104 -7.86 30.58 -28.60
C ASN A 104 -6.43 30.57 -29.16
N THR A 105 -5.49 31.22 -28.49
CA THR A 105 -4.05 31.17 -28.81
C THR A 105 -3.43 29.95 -28.11
N LEU A 106 -2.76 29.08 -28.85
CA LEU A 106 -1.99 27.95 -28.34
C LEU A 106 -0.81 28.49 -27.51
N LEU A 107 -0.68 27.96 -26.27
CA LEU A 107 0.48 28.25 -25.43
C LEU A 107 1.60 27.28 -25.79
N ASP A 108 2.63 27.79 -26.45
CA ASP A 108 3.83 27.03 -26.79
C ASP A 108 4.79 26.92 -25.62
N GLY A 109 5.59 25.85 -25.64
CA GLY A 109 6.62 25.61 -24.63
C GLY A 109 6.13 24.94 -23.35
N ILE A 110 4.85 24.57 -23.27
CA ILE A 110 4.31 23.81 -22.12
C ILE A 110 4.19 22.34 -22.51
N TYR A 111 4.84 21.49 -21.74
CA TYR A 111 4.85 20.05 -21.92
C TYR A 111 4.20 19.36 -20.72
N LEU A 112 3.33 18.39 -21.00
CA LEU A 112 2.79 17.47 -20.00
C LEU A 112 3.69 16.26 -19.92
N VAL A 113 4.29 16.06 -18.75
CA VAL A 113 5.11 14.89 -18.45
C VAL A 113 4.33 13.94 -17.57
N SER A 114 4.27 12.69 -17.97
CA SER A 114 3.69 11.58 -17.20
C SER A 114 4.81 10.63 -16.77
N LEU A 115 4.95 10.39 -15.48
CA LEU A 115 5.84 9.37 -14.94
C LEU A 115 4.98 8.24 -14.37
N THR A 116 5.17 7.03 -14.87
CA THR A 116 4.46 5.83 -14.41
C THR A 116 5.47 4.86 -13.84
N ALA A 117 5.38 4.59 -12.54
CA ALA A 117 6.14 3.53 -11.89
C ALA A 117 5.33 2.23 -11.90
N GLN A 118 5.98 1.14 -12.24
CA GLN A 118 5.42 -0.21 -12.26
C GLN A 118 6.30 -1.12 -11.41
N TRP A 119 5.70 -1.87 -10.50
CA TRP A 119 6.40 -2.83 -9.64
C TRP A 119 5.51 -4.01 -9.32
N GLN A 120 6.07 -5.02 -8.67
CA GLN A 120 5.33 -6.18 -8.19
C GLN A 120 5.26 -6.14 -6.67
N GLN A 121 4.06 -6.26 -6.13
CA GLN A 121 3.81 -6.35 -4.70
C GLN A 121 3.16 -7.68 -4.38
N GLY A 122 3.90 -8.56 -3.70
CA GLY A 122 3.40 -9.90 -3.41
C GLY A 122 3.01 -10.71 -4.65
N GLY A 123 3.68 -10.50 -5.80
CA GLY A 123 3.35 -11.13 -7.08
C GLY A 123 2.20 -10.45 -7.86
N VAL A 124 1.60 -9.40 -7.31
CA VAL A 124 0.55 -8.62 -7.97
C VAL A 124 1.16 -7.38 -8.61
N PRO A 125 0.96 -7.13 -9.93
CA PRO A 125 1.46 -5.94 -10.58
C PRO A 125 0.75 -4.69 -10.05
N GLN A 126 1.55 -3.69 -9.68
CA GLN A 126 1.10 -2.38 -9.23
C GLN A 126 1.62 -1.30 -10.16
N ALA A 127 0.87 -0.21 -10.28
CA ALA A 127 1.29 0.95 -11.04
C ALA A 127 0.87 2.24 -10.34
N LYS A 128 1.73 3.23 -10.37
CA LYS A 128 1.44 4.58 -9.88
C LYS A 128 1.92 5.61 -10.89
N GLN A 129 1.05 6.57 -11.19
CA GLN A 129 1.34 7.62 -12.15
C GLN A 129 1.26 8.99 -11.49
N ILE A 130 2.21 9.85 -11.83
CA ILE A 130 2.15 11.28 -11.57
C ILE A 130 2.21 12.02 -12.91
N LYS A 131 1.54 13.16 -12.98
CA LYS A 131 1.55 14.05 -14.13
C LYS A 131 1.88 15.46 -13.68
N PHE A 132 2.73 16.16 -14.43
CA PHE A 132 3.10 17.53 -14.13
C PHE A 132 3.42 18.28 -15.42
N TYR A 133 3.36 19.59 -15.35
CA TYR A 133 3.68 20.45 -16.48
C TYR A 133 5.10 21.00 -16.33
N VAL A 134 5.80 21.07 -17.44
CA VAL A 134 7.12 21.67 -17.54
C VAL A 134 7.06 22.77 -18.59
N TYR A 135 7.49 23.97 -18.23
CA TYR A 135 7.61 25.08 -19.17
C TYR A 135 9.03 25.16 -19.71
N ARG A 136 9.16 25.12 -21.04
CA ARG A 136 10.42 25.26 -21.77
C ARG A 136 10.18 26.24 -22.93
N PRO A 137 10.47 27.52 -22.71
CA PRO A 137 10.42 28.48 -23.82
C PRO A 137 11.44 28.06 -24.89
N GLY A 138 10.98 28.03 -26.11
CA GLY A 138 11.79 27.69 -27.28
C GLY A 138 12.89 28.73 -27.57
#